data_5c2c31fffb39b3a6da593ac86ba33768
#
_entry.id   5c2c31fffb39b3a6da593ac86ba33768
#
_cell.length_a   1.000
_cell.length_b   1.000
_cell.length_c   1.000
_cell.angle_alpha   90.00
_cell.angle_beta   90.00
_cell.angle_gamma   90.00
#
_symmetry.space_group_name_H-M   'P 1'
#
loop_
_entity.id
_entity.type
_entity.pdbx_description
1 polymer ?
#
loop_
_entity_poly.entity_id
_entity_poly.type
_entity_poly.pdbx_seq_one_letter_code
_entity_poly.pdbx_strand_id
1 'polypeptide(L)'
;GEAVRDAYKRLLKPSIETEFSALSKEKADEEAIRVFAGNLRQLLLAPPLGQKRVMGIDPGYRTGCKIVCLDAQGSLLHNETIYPHPPKNEYSQAARSIVKLVEQYQIEAIAIGNGTASRETEQFITSQRYDRELQVFVVSEDGASIYSASKTARDEFPEYDVTVRGAVSIGRRLMDPLAELVKIDAKSIGVGQYQHDVDQTLLKKSLDQTVESCVNLVGVNLNTASRHLLT
;
A
#
# COMPACT_ATOMS: atom_id res chain seq x y z
N GLY A 1 -60.95 11.59 5.91
CA GLY A 1 -60.81 12.74 6.70
C GLY A 1 -59.53 12.91 7.44
N GLU A 2 -59.54 13.65 8.51
CA GLU A 2 -58.37 14.03 9.31
C GLU A 2 -57.60 12.86 9.90
N ALA A 3 -58.29 11.86 10.45
CA ALA A 3 -57.67 10.66 11.02
C ALA A 3 -56.79 9.90 10.03
N VAL A 4 -57.17 9.83 8.76
CA VAL A 4 -56.39 9.18 7.70
C VAL A 4 -55.10 9.98 7.37
N ARG A 5 -55.21 11.30 7.30
CA ARG A 5 -54.06 12.18 7.11
C ARG A 5 -53.07 12.12 8.25
N ASP A 6 -53.57 12.04 9.47
CA ASP A 6 -52.79 11.92 10.68
C ASP A 6 -52.07 10.58 10.76
N ALA A 7 -52.78 9.47 10.50
CA ALA A 7 -52.18 8.14 10.41
C ALA A 7 -51.09 8.07 9.33
N TYR A 8 -51.32 8.65 8.13
CA TYR A 8 -50.32 8.71 7.08
C TYR A 8 -49.08 9.47 7.53
N LYS A 9 -49.21 10.67 8.08
CA LYS A 9 -48.09 11.51 8.48
C LYS A 9 -47.27 10.95 9.64
N ARG A 10 -47.94 10.37 10.65
CA ARG A 10 -47.25 9.90 11.87
C ARG A 10 -46.77 8.45 11.79
N LEU A 11 -47.42 7.59 11.02
CA LEU A 11 -47.15 6.16 11.01
C LEU A 11 -46.58 5.70 9.65
N LEU A 12 -47.34 5.91 8.58
CA LEU A 12 -46.96 5.34 7.27
C LEU A 12 -45.74 6.05 6.63
N LYS A 13 -45.77 7.40 6.59
CA LYS A 13 -44.70 8.15 5.93
C LYS A 13 -43.33 7.91 6.60
N PRO A 14 -43.15 8.04 7.91
CA PRO A 14 -41.86 7.76 8.56
C PRO A 14 -41.42 6.32 8.41
N SER A 15 -42.34 5.35 8.45
CA SER A 15 -42.02 3.95 8.27
C SER A 15 -41.50 3.67 6.87
N ILE A 16 -42.19 4.18 5.85
CA ILE A 16 -41.77 4.02 4.43
C ILE A 16 -40.44 4.74 4.18
N GLU A 17 -40.24 5.95 4.70
CA GLU A 17 -39.01 6.69 4.56
C GLU A 17 -37.82 5.94 5.18
N THR A 18 -38.03 5.36 6.37
CA THR A 18 -36.99 4.54 7.04
C THR A 18 -36.66 3.29 6.25
N GLU A 19 -37.67 2.54 5.80
CA GLU A 19 -37.49 1.32 5.00
C GLU A 19 -36.81 1.62 3.67
N PHE A 20 -37.25 2.65 2.97
CA PHE A 20 -36.63 3.05 1.69
C PHE A 20 -35.19 3.51 1.87
N SER A 21 -34.91 4.28 2.94
CA SER A 21 -33.54 4.70 3.26
C SER A 21 -32.62 3.50 3.57
N ALA A 22 -33.15 2.51 4.32
CA ALA A 22 -32.39 1.30 4.63
C ALA A 22 -32.07 0.48 3.38
N LEU A 23 -33.06 0.25 2.51
CA LEU A 23 -32.88 -0.46 1.23
C LEU A 23 -31.93 0.30 0.29
N SER A 24 -32.03 1.63 0.24
CA SER A 24 -31.13 2.44 -0.59
C SER A 24 -29.70 2.38 -0.09
N LYS A 25 -29.52 2.40 1.24
CA LYS A 25 -28.19 2.26 1.86
C LYS A 25 -27.59 0.89 1.59
N GLU A 26 -28.33 -0.19 1.76
CA GLU A 26 -27.89 -1.55 1.48
C GLU A 26 -27.35 -1.71 0.06
N LYS A 27 -28.12 -1.22 -0.93
CA LYS A 27 -27.66 -1.24 -2.33
C LYS A 27 -26.41 -0.39 -2.59
N ALA A 28 -26.33 0.78 -1.94
CA ALA A 28 -25.17 1.65 -2.06
C ALA A 28 -23.92 0.99 -1.44
N ASP A 29 -24.08 0.33 -0.29
CA ASP A 29 -22.99 -0.40 0.38
C ASP A 29 -22.49 -1.56 -0.49
N GLU A 30 -23.39 -2.37 -1.06
CA GLU A 30 -23.03 -3.48 -1.97
C GLU A 30 -22.24 -2.98 -3.18
N GLU A 31 -22.70 -1.92 -3.82
CA GLU A 31 -22.02 -1.34 -4.99
C GLU A 31 -20.65 -0.78 -4.61
N ALA A 32 -20.55 -0.03 -3.50
CA ALA A 32 -19.27 0.49 -3.02
C ALA A 32 -18.28 -0.63 -2.68
N ILE A 33 -18.74 -1.68 -1.99
CA ILE A 33 -17.91 -2.85 -1.64
C ILE A 33 -17.41 -3.55 -2.90
N ARG A 34 -18.24 -3.66 -3.93
CA ARG A 34 -17.82 -4.23 -5.22
C ARG A 34 -16.69 -3.42 -5.87
N VAL A 35 -16.77 -2.10 -5.82
CA VAL A 35 -15.71 -1.22 -6.31
C VAL A 35 -14.44 -1.39 -5.48
N PHE A 36 -14.55 -1.43 -4.14
CA PHE A 36 -13.40 -1.62 -3.25
C PHE A 36 -12.71 -2.96 -3.47
N ALA A 37 -13.46 -4.04 -3.65
CA ALA A 37 -12.93 -5.35 -4.02
C ALA A 37 -12.21 -5.31 -5.37
N GLY A 38 -12.75 -4.59 -6.35
CA GLY A 38 -12.10 -4.36 -7.65
C GLY A 38 -10.77 -3.60 -7.52
N ASN A 39 -10.73 -2.56 -6.70
CA ASN A 39 -9.52 -1.79 -6.43
C ASN A 39 -8.45 -2.65 -5.73
N LEU A 40 -8.84 -3.44 -4.72
CA LEU A 40 -7.94 -4.39 -4.07
C LEU A 40 -7.36 -5.40 -5.08
N ARG A 41 -8.22 -5.98 -5.91
CA ARG A 41 -7.79 -6.91 -6.96
C ARG A 41 -6.74 -6.30 -7.89
N GLN A 42 -6.92 -5.06 -8.31
CA GLN A 42 -5.94 -4.36 -9.15
C GLN A 42 -4.58 -4.18 -8.46
N LEU A 43 -4.58 -3.87 -7.16
CA LEU A 43 -3.35 -3.75 -6.38
C LEU A 43 -2.64 -5.10 -6.24
N LEU A 44 -3.38 -6.16 -5.89
CA LEU A 44 -2.83 -7.50 -5.68
C LEU A 44 -2.29 -8.13 -6.98
N LEU A 45 -2.94 -7.88 -8.11
CA LEU A 45 -2.57 -8.40 -9.42
C LEU A 45 -1.75 -7.42 -10.26
N ALA A 46 -1.22 -6.34 -9.66
CA ALA A 46 -0.30 -5.47 -10.35
C ALA A 46 0.92 -6.28 -10.86
N PRO A 47 1.44 -5.99 -12.08
CA PRO A 47 2.54 -6.74 -12.64
C PRO A 47 3.77 -6.69 -11.72
N PRO A 48 4.30 -7.83 -11.26
CA PRO A 48 5.50 -7.86 -10.44
C PRO A 48 6.73 -7.51 -11.28
N LEU A 49 7.65 -6.74 -10.71
CA LEU A 49 8.95 -6.52 -11.33
C LEU A 49 9.81 -7.80 -11.35
N GLY A 50 9.53 -8.69 -10.41
CA GLY A 50 10.26 -9.96 -10.25
C GLY A 50 11.53 -9.82 -9.40
N GLN A 51 12.42 -10.81 -9.55
CA GLN A 51 13.64 -10.93 -8.75
C GLN A 51 14.73 -9.97 -9.27
N LYS A 52 14.62 -8.70 -8.89
CA LYS A 52 15.59 -7.64 -9.17
C LYS A 52 16.06 -6.99 -7.87
N ARG A 53 17.23 -6.36 -7.92
CA ARG A 53 17.75 -5.56 -6.81
C ARG A 53 17.05 -4.20 -6.80
N VAL A 54 16.29 -3.94 -5.75
CA VAL A 54 15.39 -2.79 -5.66
C VAL A 54 15.84 -1.86 -4.53
N MET A 55 15.83 -0.57 -4.81
CA MET A 55 15.90 0.47 -3.78
C MET A 55 14.47 0.90 -3.43
N GLY A 56 14.06 0.72 -2.18
CA GLY A 56 12.80 1.23 -1.65
C GLY A 56 13.00 2.60 -1.00
N ILE A 57 12.11 3.53 -1.29
CA ILE A 57 12.14 4.89 -0.73
C ILE A 57 10.78 5.22 -0.10
N ASP A 58 10.80 5.50 1.20
CA ASP A 58 9.68 6.10 1.92
C ASP A 58 9.94 7.62 2.02
N PRO A 59 9.26 8.46 1.19
CA PRO A 59 9.56 9.86 1.10
C PRO A 59 9.05 10.66 2.29
N GLY A 60 9.75 11.73 2.66
CA GLY A 60 9.32 12.63 3.70
C GLY A 60 10.13 13.93 3.74
N TYR A 61 9.45 15.04 4.08
CA TYR A 61 10.11 16.36 4.18
C TYR A 61 10.92 16.49 5.47
N ARG A 62 10.26 16.48 6.63
CA ARG A 62 10.91 16.74 7.93
C ARG A 62 11.71 15.54 8.43
N THR A 63 11.15 14.36 8.31
CA THR A 63 11.75 13.12 8.77
C THR A 63 12.81 12.57 7.81
N GLY A 64 12.94 13.17 6.63
CA GLY A 64 13.79 12.73 5.54
C GLY A 64 13.20 11.56 4.74
N CYS A 65 13.86 11.22 3.65
CA CYS A 65 13.52 10.05 2.83
C CYS A 65 14.28 8.84 3.37
N LYS A 66 13.55 7.78 3.76
CA LYS A 66 14.14 6.52 4.23
C LYS A 66 14.45 5.67 3.02
N ILE A 67 15.70 5.26 2.92
CA ILE A 67 16.23 4.48 1.81
C ILE A 67 16.54 3.08 2.33
N VAL A 68 16.13 2.07 1.57
CA VAL A 68 16.56 0.68 1.76
C VAL A 68 17.06 0.11 0.45
N CYS A 69 18.11 -0.70 0.51
CA CYS A 69 18.58 -1.49 -0.62
C CYS A 69 18.22 -2.95 -0.37
N LEU A 70 17.53 -3.57 -1.32
CA LEU A 70 17.06 -4.95 -1.25
C LEU A 70 17.78 -5.80 -2.30
N ASP A 71 18.10 -7.04 -1.94
CA ASP A 71 18.55 -8.03 -2.92
C ASP A 71 17.39 -8.58 -3.78
N ALA A 72 17.70 -9.47 -4.71
CA ALA A 72 16.71 -10.06 -5.61
C ALA A 72 15.64 -10.92 -4.89
N GLN A 73 15.85 -11.30 -3.65
CA GLN A 73 14.91 -12.03 -2.79
C GLN A 73 14.13 -11.10 -1.85
N GLY A 74 14.41 -9.79 -1.89
CA GLY A 74 13.78 -8.80 -1.02
C GLY A 74 14.40 -8.74 0.38
N SER A 75 15.61 -9.29 0.59
CA SER A 75 16.34 -9.18 1.84
C SER A 75 16.99 -7.81 1.96
N LEU A 76 16.97 -7.24 3.16
CA LEU A 76 17.56 -5.93 3.42
C LEU A 76 19.09 -6.01 3.45
N LEU A 77 19.74 -5.27 2.55
CA LEU A 77 21.20 -5.15 2.45
C LEU A 77 21.74 -3.90 3.14
N HIS A 78 20.99 -2.79 3.06
CA HIS A 78 21.40 -1.50 3.61
C HIS A 78 20.19 -0.61 3.84
N ASN A 79 20.31 0.29 4.81
CA ASN A 79 19.34 1.36 5.02
C ASN A 79 20.04 2.66 5.45
N GLU A 80 19.50 3.77 5.02
CA GLU A 80 19.91 5.11 5.50
C GLU A 80 18.77 6.12 5.31
N THR A 81 18.93 7.30 5.92
CA THR A 81 18.00 8.42 5.72
C THR A 81 18.73 9.58 5.06
N ILE A 82 18.14 10.10 3.99
CA ILE A 82 18.65 11.27 3.27
C ILE A 82 17.67 12.43 3.38
N TYR A 83 18.17 13.66 3.19
CA TYR A 83 17.37 14.88 3.35
C TYR A 83 17.48 15.79 2.12
N PRO A 84 16.99 15.36 0.94
CA PRO A 84 17.10 16.15 -0.28
C PRO A 84 16.18 17.38 -0.29
N HIS A 85 15.14 17.39 0.57
CA HIS A 85 14.06 18.39 0.57
C HIS A 85 14.17 19.36 1.76
N PRO A 86 13.53 20.55 1.69
CA PRO A 86 13.38 21.42 2.85
C PRO A 86 12.70 20.68 4.02
N PRO A 87 13.01 21.02 5.30
CA PRO A 87 13.81 22.19 5.72
C PRO A 87 15.33 21.97 5.68
N LYS A 88 15.84 20.73 5.70
CA LYS A 88 17.29 20.48 5.73
C LYS A 88 17.98 20.78 4.41
N ASN A 89 17.37 20.43 3.30
CA ASN A 89 17.83 20.71 1.93
C ASN A 89 19.28 20.29 1.65
N GLU A 90 19.66 19.09 2.10
CA GLU A 90 21.00 18.49 1.90
C GLU A 90 21.11 17.83 0.52
N TYR A 91 20.68 18.53 -0.53
CA TYR A 91 20.50 17.98 -1.88
C TYR A 91 21.75 17.29 -2.42
N SER A 92 22.91 17.98 -2.37
CA SER A 92 24.17 17.46 -2.93
C SER A 92 24.70 16.24 -2.18
N GLN A 93 24.49 16.18 -0.87
CA GLN A 93 24.88 15.02 -0.06
C GLN A 93 23.96 13.84 -0.37
N ALA A 94 22.64 14.07 -0.39
CA ALA A 94 21.66 13.06 -0.75
C ALA A 94 21.90 12.48 -2.17
N ALA A 95 22.23 13.33 -3.13
CA ALA A 95 22.57 12.90 -4.49
C ALA A 95 23.79 11.96 -4.53
N ARG A 96 24.86 12.32 -3.82
CA ARG A 96 26.04 11.44 -3.71
C ARG A 96 25.73 10.11 -3.06
N SER A 97 24.94 10.10 -1.97
CA SER A 97 24.52 8.88 -1.30
C SER A 97 23.74 7.96 -2.25
N ILE A 98 22.72 8.47 -2.93
CA ILE A 98 21.91 7.66 -3.86
C ILE A 98 22.74 7.06 -4.97
N VAL A 99 23.57 7.85 -5.66
CA VAL A 99 24.42 7.37 -6.75
C VAL A 99 25.37 6.27 -6.24
N LYS A 100 26.01 6.49 -5.10
CA LYS A 100 26.88 5.50 -4.48
C LYS A 100 26.15 4.20 -4.12
N LEU A 101 24.95 4.28 -3.55
CA LEU A 101 24.17 3.11 -3.18
C LEU A 101 23.72 2.30 -4.40
N VAL A 102 23.29 3.00 -5.46
CA VAL A 102 22.92 2.36 -6.74
C VAL A 102 24.08 1.55 -7.31
N GLU A 103 25.27 2.12 -7.32
CA GLU A 103 26.49 1.45 -7.80
C GLU A 103 26.89 0.30 -6.86
N GLN A 104 27.00 0.57 -5.56
CA GLN A 104 27.49 -0.38 -4.56
C GLN A 104 26.61 -1.64 -4.46
N TYR A 105 25.29 -1.47 -4.45
CA TYR A 105 24.32 -2.57 -4.31
C TYR A 105 23.78 -3.04 -5.65
N GLN A 106 24.28 -2.52 -6.77
CA GLN A 106 23.89 -2.92 -8.12
C GLN A 106 22.37 -2.83 -8.31
N ILE A 107 21.77 -1.72 -7.87
CA ILE A 107 20.32 -1.49 -7.95
C ILE A 107 19.86 -1.44 -9.40
N GLU A 108 18.78 -2.11 -9.72
CA GLU A 108 18.19 -2.21 -11.06
C GLU A 108 16.89 -1.40 -11.19
N ALA A 109 16.19 -1.19 -10.06
CA ALA A 109 14.95 -0.40 -10.02
C ALA A 109 14.79 0.34 -8.69
N ILE A 110 14.04 1.43 -8.71
CA ILE A 110 13.73 2.24 -7.53
C ILE A 110 12.22 2.30 -7.37
N ALA A 111 11.73 1.95 -6.18
CA ALA A 111 10.35 2.06 -5.75
C ALA A 111 10.20 3.24 -4.80
N ILE A 112 9.36 4.21 -5.14
CA ILE A 112 9.08 5.40 -4.31
C ILE A 112 7.62 5.30 -3.83
N GLY A 113 7.39 5.39 -2.52
CA GLY A 113 6.05 5.48 -1.96
C GLY A 113 5.28 6.72 -2.47
N ASN A 114 3.97 6.59 -2.70
CA ASN A 114 3.13 7.65 -3.27
C ASN A 114 2.61 8.66 -2.24
N GLY A 115 3.13 8.68 -1.03
CA GLY A 115 2.74 9.61 0.03
C GLY A 115 3.33 11.01 -0.08
N THR A 116 3.51 11.65 1.08
CA THR A 116 4.05 13.00 1.18
C THR A 116 5.44 13.10 0.55
N ALA A 117 5.71 14.16 -0.21
CA ALA A 117 6.98 14.41 -0.93
C ALA A 117 7.32 13.40 -2.05
N SER A 118 6.38 12.56 -2.49
CA SER A 118 6.62 11.56 -3.53
C SER A 118 7.08 12.17 -4.84
N ARG A 119 6.41 13.22 -5.34
CA ARG A 119 6.75 13.89 -6.61
C ARG A 119 8.12 14.54 -6.58
N GLU A 120 8.43 15.23 -5.49
CA GLU A 120 9.71 15.90 -5.32
C GLU A 120 10.84 14.87 -5.21
N THR A 121 10.58 13.75 -4.55
CA THR A 121 11.52 12.63 -4.45
C THR A 121 11.74 11.97 -5.81
N GLU A 122 10.70 11.74 -6.58
CA GLU A 122 10.80 11.21 -7.94
C GLU A 122 11.63 12.15 -8.84
N GLN A 123 11.36 13.47 -8.80
CA GLN A 123 12.14 14.46 -9.53
C GLN A 123 13.60 14.48 -9.09
N PHE A 124 13.85 14.42 -7.78
CA PHE A 124 15.19 14.32 -7.23
C PHE A 124 15.93 13.10 -7.76
N ILE A 125 15.33 11.92 -7.69
CA ILE A 125 15.93 10.64 -8.15
C ILE A 125 16.19 10.65 -9.65
N THR A 126 15.22 11.07 -10.45
CA THR A 126 15.33 11.05 -11.92
C THR A 126 16.28 12.11 -12.47
N SER A 127 16.59 13.16 -11.70
CA SER A 127 17.56 14.20 -12.08
C SER A 127 19.04 13.77 -11.90
N GLN A 128 19.31 12.67 -11.20
CA GLN A 128 20.67 12.20 -10.99
C GLN A 128 21.19 11.42 -12.21
N ARG A 129 22.52 11.38 -12.34
CA ARG A 129 23.18 10.56 -13.36
C ARG A 129 23.70 9.28 -12.71
N TYR A 130 23.28 8.16 -13.26
CA TYR A 130 23.69 6.83 -12.82
C TYR A 130 24.60 6.17 -13.83
N ASP A 131 25.36 5.16 -13.38
CA ASP A 131 26.25 4.35 -14.22
C ASP A 131 25.50 3.35 -15.11
N ARG A 132 24.18 3.26 -14.93
CA ARG A 132 23.28 2.33 -15.60
C ARG A 132 21.91 2.95 -15.85
N GLU A 133 21.11 2.29 -16.68
CA GLU A 133 19.71 2.60 -16.83
C GLU A 133 18.93 2.07 -15.59
N LEU A 134 18.16 2.95 -14.96
CA LEU A 134 17.32 2.65 -13.81
C LEU A 134 15.85 2.84 -14.15
N GLN A 135 15.04 1.87 -13.76
CA GLN A 135 13.60 2.00 -13.79
C GLN A 135 13.12 2.62 -12.46
N VAL A 136 12.38 3.72 -12.52
CA VAL A 136 11.83 4.40 -11.35
C VAL A 136 10.32 4.26 -11.35
N PHE A 137 9.75 3.79 -10.25
CA PHE A 137 8.33 3.55 -10.09
C PHE A 137 7.81 4.23 -8.84
N VAL A 138 6.63 4.83 -8.94
CA VAL A 138 5.84 5.28 -7.80
C VAL A 138 4.86 4.16 -7.46
N VAL A 139 4.91 3.67 -6.21
CA VAL A 139 4.08 2.56 -5.74
C VAL A 139 3.18 3.02 -4.60
N SER A 140 2.01 2.40 -4.46
CA SER A 140 1.13 2.67 -3.32
C SER A 140 1.81 2.28 -2.01
N GLU A 141 1.79 3.18 -1.02
CA GLU A 141 2.26 2.91 0.34
C GLU A 141 1.11 2.60 1.31
N ASP A 142 -0.14 2.48 0.81
CA ASP A 142 -1.31 2.18 1.62
C ASP A 142 -1.09 0.92 2.47
N GLY A 143 -1.37 1.03 3.77
CA GLY A 143 -1.14 -0.04 4.73
C GLY A 143 0.35 -0.33 5.07
N ALA A 144 1.34 0.36 4.49
CA ALA A 144 2.76 0.14 4.82
C ALA A 144 3.07 0.47 6.30
N SER A 145 2.43 1.49 6.85
CA SER A 145 2.53 1.84 8.28
C SER A 145 1.93 0.74 9.17
N ILE A 146 0.82 0.13 8.76
CA ILE A 146 0.19 -0.98 9.49
C ILE A 146 1.11 -2.20 9.48
N TYR A 147 1.64 -2.58 8.30
CA TYR A 147 2.64 -3.65 8.20
C TYR A 147 3.84 -3.37 9.11
N SER A 148 4.43 -2.19 9.04
CA SER A 148 5.66 -1.85 9.78
C SER A 148 5.51 -2.00 11.30
N ALA A 149 4.32 -1.76 11.84
CA ALA A 149 3.97 -1.94 13.25
C ALA A 149 3.48 -3.36 13.59
N SER A 150 3.25 -4.23 12.61
CA SER A 150 2.72 -5.57 12.80
C SER A 150 3.71 -6.51 13.49
N LYS A 151 3.17 -7.62 14.04
CA LYS A 151 4.02 -8.70 14.57
C LYS A 151 4.88 -9.30 13.46
N THR A 152 4.31 -9.52 12.28
CA THR A 152 5.02 -10.06 11.11
C THR A 152 6.26 -9.25 10.78
N ALA A 153 6.12 -7.92 10.70
CA ALA A 153 7.26 -7.05 10.39
C ALA A 153 8.32 -7.04 11.50
N ARG A 154 7.91 -7.15 12.78
CA ARG A 154 8.84 -7.28 13.90
C ARG A 154 9.59 -8.60 13.88
N ASP A 155 8.94 -9.68 13.52
CA ASP A 155 9.57 -10.99 13.43
C ASP A 155 10.53 -11.06 12.22
N GLU A 156 10.18 -10.42 11.08
CA GLU A 156 11.05 -10.34 9.90
C GLU A 156 12.27 -9.41 10.11
N PHE A 157 12.09 -8.31 10.82
CA PHE A 157 13.10 -7.26 11.02
C PHE A 157 13.15 -6.80 12.48
N PRO A 158 13.58 -7.66 13.43
CA PRO A 158 13.54 -7.35 14.86
C PRO A 158 14.47 -6.18 15.25
N GLU A 159 15.58 -5.99 14.54
CA GLU A 159 16.60 -4.98 14.84
C GLU A 159 16.32 -3.60 14.21
N TYR A 160 15.29 -3.49 13.36
CA TYR A 160 14.96 -2.28 12.63
C TYR A 160 13.67 -1.63 13.13
N ASP A 161 13.59 -0.33 13.05
CA ASP A 161 12.41 0.43 13.45
C ASP A 161 11.29 0.41 12.38
N VAL A 162 10.14 0.99 12.72
CA VAL A 162 8.97 1.03 11.83
C VAL A 162 9.23 1.76 10.51
N THR A 163 10.16 2.73 10.49
CA THR A 163 10.43 3.52 9.28
C THR A 163 11.20 2.69 8.25
N VAL A 164 12.18 1.91 8.69
CA VAL A 164 12.92 0.97 7.83
C VAL A 164 12.01 -0.14 7.33
N ARG A 165 11.18 -0.73 8.20
CA ARG A 165 10.20 -1.76 7.82
C ARG A 165 9.21 -1.24 6.78
N GLY A 166 8.75 0.01 6.91
CA GLY A 166 7.88 0.67 5.93
C GLY A 166 8.55 0.79 4.55
N ALA A 167 9.77 1.28 4.49
CA ALA A 167 10.54 1.40 3.25
C ALA A 167 10.82 0.04 2.60
N VAL A 168 11.10 -1.02 3.40
CA VAL A 168 11.22 -2.40 2.90
C VAL A 168 9.93 -2.86 2.24
N SER A 169 8.78 -2.61 2.88
CA SER A 169 7.47 -2.97 2.30
C SER A 169 7.24 -2.26 0.96
N ILE A 170 7.57 -0.98 0.84
CA ILE A 170 7.47 -0.22 -0.41
C ILE A 170 8.30 -0.88 -1.52
N GLY A 171 9.55 -1.24 -1.24
CA GLY A 171 10.42 -1.92 -2.20
C GLY A 171 9.89 -3.30 -2.61
N ARG A 172 9.45 -4.11 -1.65
CA ARG A 172 8.93 -5.46 -1.90
C ARG A 172 7.61 -5.47 -2.67
N ARG A 173 6.77 -4.44 -2.52
CA ARG A 173 5.54 -4.30 -3.32
C ARG A 173 5.81 -4.15 -4.81
N LEU A 174 6.93 -3.55 -5.18
CA LEU A 174 7.34 -3.48 -6.58
C LEU A 174 7.80 -4.84 -7.09
N MET A 175 8.50 -5.62 -6.25
CA MET A 175 9.02 -6.92 -6.60
C MET A 175 7.91 -7.97 -6.77
N ASP A 176 7.02 -8.06 -5.78
CA ASP A 176 5.88 -8.98 -5.76
C ASP A 176 4.74 -8.37 -4.92
N PRO A 177 3.78 -7.67 -5.56
CA PRO A 177 2.69 -7.00 -4.86
C PRO A 177 1.83 -7.97 -4.05
N LEU A 178 1.50 -9.13 -4.61
CA LEU A 178 0.65 -10.11 -3.95
C LEU A 178 1.32 -10.64 -2.69
N ALA A 179 2.56 -11.12 -2.79
CA ALA A 179 3.30 -11.70 -1.66
C ALA A 179 3.49 -10.72 -0.51
N GLU A 180 3.61 -9.42 -0.80
CA GLU A 180 3.78 -8.41 0.24
C GLU A 180 2.44 -7.95 0.83
N LEU A 181 1.43 -7.69 0.01
CA LEU A 181 0.15 -7.14 0.45
C LEU A 181 -0.70 -8.14 1.26
N VAL A 182 -0.57 -9.44 1.03
CA VAL A 182 -1.28 -10.46 1.85
C VAL A 182 -0.82 -10.52 3.31
N LYS A 183 0.31 -9.91 3.66
CA LYS A 183 0.78 -9.77 5.05
C LYS A 183 -0.04 -8.77 5.87
N ILE A 184 -0.88 -7.98 5.21
CA ILE A 184 -1.70 -6.93 5.80
C ILE A 184 -3.16 -7.36 5.75
N ASP A 185 -3.93 -7.09 6.82
CA ASP A 185 -5.38 -7.24 6.76
C ASP A 185 -5.93 -6.40 5.59
N ALA A 186 -6.70 -7.02 4.71
CA ALA A 186 -7.22 -6.38 3.51
C ALA A 186 -8.00 -5.09 3.79
N LYS A 187 -8.69 -5.00 4.93
CA LYS A 187 -9.35 -3.77 5.39
C LYS A 187 -8.38 -2.64 5.73
N SER A 188 -7.14 -2.95 6.06
CA SER A 188 -6.09 -1.97 6.36
C SER A 188 -5.39 -1.44 5.11
N ILE A 189 -5.66 -2.02 3.95
CA ILE A 189 -5.25 -1.48 2.66
C ILE A 189 -6.29 -0.44 2.25
N GLY A 190 -5.88 0.78 1.95
CA GLY A 190 -6.76 1.87 1.55
C GLY A 190 -7.31 1.68 0.15
N VAL A 191 -8.41 0.94 0.02
CA VAL A 191 -9.02 0.61 -1.28
C VAL A 191 -10.18 1.52 -1.69
N GLY A 192 -10.61 2.43 -0.80
CA GLY A 192 -11.67 3.39 -1.07
C GLY A 192 -11.81 4.47 0.00
N GLN A 193 -12.14 5.68 -0.45
CA GLN A 193 -12.22 6.87 0.41
C GLN A 193 -13.29 6.73 1.50
N TYR A 194 -14.42 6.09 1.21
CA TYR A 194 -15.57 5.91 2.11
C TYR A 194 -15.71 4.49 2.62
N GLN A 195 -14.62 3.77 2.70
CA GLN A 195 -14.58 2.38 3.15
C GLN A 195 -15.14 2.19 4.58
N HIS A 196 -15.09 3.24 5.43
CA HIS A 196 -15.63 3.19 6.80
C HIS A 196 -17.15 3.35 6.89
N ASP A 197 -17.80 3.84 5.83
CA ASP A 197 -19.22 4.17 5.82
C ASP A 197 -20.11 3.00 5.40
N VAL A 198 -19.54 1.93 4.85
CA VAL A 198 -20.25 0.73 4.41
C VAL A 198 -20.34 -0.32 5.51
N ASP A 199 -21.19 -1.36 5.31
CA ASP A 199 -21.24 -2.52 6.19
C ASP A 199 -19.87 -3.18 6.33
N GLN A 200 -19.30 -3.13 7.53
CA GLN A 200 -17.94 -3.59 7.81
C GLN A 200 -17.80 -5.11 7.77
N THR A 201 -18.87 -5.84 8.04
CA THR A 201 -18.88 -7.32 7.99
C THR A 201 -18.88 -7.80 6.53
N LEU A 202 -19.74 -7.19 5.73
CA LEU A 202 -19.83 -7.47 4.30
C LEU A 202 -18.55 -7.06 3.58
N LEU A 203 -18.00 -5.88 3.92
CA LEU A 203 -16.70 -5.40 3.39
C LEU A 203 -15.59 -6.41 3.67
N LYS A 204 -15.41 -6.81 4.94
CA LYS A 204 -14.36 -7.76 5.31
C LYS A 204 -14.48 -9.06 4.52
N LYS A 205 -15.67 -9.65 4.48
CA LYS A 205 -15.92 -10.89 3.74
C LYS A 205 -15.57 -10.76 2.26
N SER A 206 -15.97 -9.66 1.62
CA SER A 206 -15.72 -9.42 0.20
C SER A 206 -14.22 -9.23 -0.09
N LEU A 207 -13.52 -8.50 0.77
CA LEU A 207 -12.07 -8.28 0.60
C LEU A 207 -11.27 -9.57 0.84
N ASP A 208 -11.60 -10.36 1.88
CA ASP A 208 -10.95 -11.65 2.15
C ASP A 208 -11.14 -12.63 0.98
N GLN A 209 -12.35 -12.71 0.43
CA GLN A 209 -12.63 -13.53 -0.78
C GLN A 209 -11.84 -13.04 -2.00
N THR A 210 -11.64 -11.73 -2.13
CA THR A 210 -10.83 -11.17 -3.21
C THR A 210 -9.37 -11.57 -3.09
N VAL A 211 -8.80 -11.51 -1.88
CA VAL A 211 -7.43 -11.98 -1.60
C VAL A 211 -7.28 -13.45 -1.96
N GLU A 212 -8.17 -14.31 -1.45
CA GLU A 212 -8.16 -15.75 -1.72
C GLU A 212 -8.24 -16.05 -3.24
N SER A 213 -9.15 -15.37 -3.94
CA SER A 213 -9.28 -15.50 -5.40
C SER A 213 -8.01 -15.11 -6.14
N CYS A 214 -7.33 -14.02 -5.72
CA CYS A 214 -6.09 -13.57 -6.35
C CYS A 214 -4.94 -14.55 -6.10
N VAL A 215 -4.80 -15.06 -4.87
CA VAL A 215 -3.78 -16.07 -4.52
C VAL A 215 -3.96 -17.34 -5.36
N ASN A 216 -5.18 -17.83 -5.47
CA ASN A 216 -5.50 -19.02 -6.27
C ASN A 216 -5.25 -18.81 -7.77
N LEU A 217 -5.43 -17.58 -8.27
CA LEU A 217 -5.23 -17.27 -9.69
C LEU A 217 -3.74 -17.21 -10.07
N VAL A 218 -2.92 -16.60 -9.23
CA VAL A 218 -1.50 -16.33 -9.54
C VAL A 218 -0.61 -17.54 -9.23
N GLY A 219 -0.97 -18.32 -8.22
CA GLY A 219 -0.07 -19.33 -7.65
C GLY A 219 1.02 -18.69 -6.78
N VAL A 220 1.88 -19.53 -6.19
CA VAL A 220 2.84 -19.12 -5.18
C VAL A 220 4.26 -19.48 -5.59
N ASN A 221 5.15 -18.49 -5.59
CA ASN A 221 6.59 -18.74 -5.69
C ASN A 221 7.15 -19.07 -4.29
N LEU A 222 7.53 -20.33 -4.09
CA LEU A 222 8.00 -20.82 -2.79
C LEU A 222 9.24 -20.13 -2.25
N ASN A 223 10.09 -19.55 -3.13
CA ASN A 223 11.32 -18.87 -2.72
C ASN A 223 11.07 -17.46 -2.15
N THR A 224 9.93 -16.86 -2.49
CA THR A 224 9.56 -15.50 -2.06
C THR A 224 8.32 -15.47 -1.18
N ALA A 225 7.63 -16.61 -1.06
CA ALA A 225 6.39 -16.72 -0.33
C ALA A 225 6.59 -16.52 1.18
N SER A 226 5.77 -15.63 1.75
CA SER A 226 5.64 -15.54 3.20
C SER A 226 4.75 -16.66 3.75
N ARG A 227 4.85 -16.92 5.06
CA ARG A 227 3.96 -17.87 5.74
C ARG A 227 2.48 -17.56 5.49
N HIS A 228 2.12 -16.27 5.45
CA HIS A 228 0.75 -15.80 5.22
C HIS A 228 0.21 -16.11 3.82
N LEU A 229 1.09 -16.36 2.86
CA LEU A 229 0.68 -16.75 1.51
C LEU A 229 0.47 -18.27 1.39
N LEU A 230 1.08 -19.04 2.29
CA LEU A 230 1.06 -20.51 2.28
C LEU A 230 0.01 -21.14 3.23
N THR A 231 -0.59 -20.36 4.12
CA THR A 231 -1.64 -20.75 5.07
C THR A 231 -2.99 -20.18 4.72
#